data_abb3258723b0ac53ad766c98dc835a71
#
_entry.id   abb3258723b0ac53ad766c98dc835a71
#
_cell.length_a   1.000
_cell.length_b   1.000
_cell.length_c   1.000
_cell.angle_alpha   90.00
_cell.angle_beta   90.00
_cell.angle_gamma   90.00
#
_symmetry.space_group_name_H-M   'P 1'
#
loop_
_entity.id
_entity.type
_entity.pdbx_description
1 polymer ?
#
loop_
_entity_poly.entity_id
_entity_poly.type
_entity_poly.pdbx_seq_one_letter_code
_entity_poly.pdbx_strand_id
1 'polypeptide(L)'
;MVKYFVFLSLVFLMPYCNAQQVIPLYQGKVPNSKSVTNEEQRVANSDVDSLTSNVSVPTLSVYLPPKGLANGTAVIICPGGGYHVLLTKREGSDAARAFAKMGVTAFVLKYRLPNDKTMLDKSIGPLQDAQQAIKIVRHRAKEWSIDPKKIGILG
;
A
#
# COMPACT_ATOMS: atom_id res chain seq x y z
N MET A 1 -51.88 13.26 -36.49
CA MET A 1 -50.54 13.83 -36.20
C MET A 1 -50.00 13.12 -34.96
N VAL A 2 -49.04 12.22 -35.13
CA VAL A 2 -48.40 11.46 -34.05
C VAL A 2 -47.13 12.20 -33.68
N LYS A 3 -47.03 12.70 -32.43
CA LYS A 3 -45.82 13.37 -31.92
C LYS A 3 -44.88 12.31 -31.33
N TYR A 4 -43.75 12.08 -31.98
CA TYR A 4 -42.66 11.24 -31.41
C TYR A 4 -41.88 12.04 -30.39
N PHE A 5 -41.92 11.63 -29.14
CA PHE A 5 -41.04 12.11 -28.06
C PHE A 5 -39.74 11.31 -28.11
N VAL A 6 -38.68 11.95 -28.57
CA VAL A 6 -37.31 11.37 -28.50
C VAL A 6 -36.76 11.61 -27.09
N PHE A 7 -36.66 10.53 -26.31
CA PHE A 7 -36.00 10.57 -25.00
C PHE A 7 -34.48 10.48 -25.22
N LEU A 8 -33.79 11.62 -25.10
CA LEU A 8 -32.33 11.67 -25.12
C LEU A 8 -31.79 11.25 -23.77
N SER A 9 -31.37 9.98 -23.61
CA SER A 9 -30.74 9.50 -22.40
C SER A 9 -29.30 10.03 -22.32
N LEU A 10 -29.06 10.97 -21.42
CA LEU A 10 -27.75 11.51 -21.09
C LEU A 10 -26.99 10.44 -20.28
N VAL A 11 -26.09 9.69 -20.95
CA VAL A 11 -25.18 8.77 -20.25
C VAL A 11 -24.09 9.61 -19.58
N PHE A 12 -24.20 9.78 -18.27
CA PHE A 12 -23.16 10.39 -17.45
C PHE A 12 -21.98 9.42 -17.37
N LEU A 13 -20.94 9.65 -18.15
CA LEU A 13 -19.64 9.04 -17.97
C LEU A 13 -19.00 9.63 -16.69
N MET A 14 -19.20 8.95 -15.55
CA MET A 14 -18.47 9.30 -14.33
C MET A 14 -17.00 8.98 -14.56
N PRO A 15 -16.07 9.93 -14.32
CA PRO A 15 -14.66 9.63 -14.35
C PRO A 15 -14.37 8.62 -13.23
N TYR A 16 -13.81 7.47 -13.58
CA TYR A 16 -13.29 6.51 -12.60
C TYR A 16 -12.12 7.17 -11.85
N CYS A 17 -12.42 7.75 -10.70
CA CYS A 17 -11.39 8.18 -9.77
C CYS A 17 -10.81 6.90 -9.15
N ASN A 18 -9.67 6.45 -9.65
CA ASN A 18 -8.91 5.36 -9.03
C ASN A 18 -8.33 5.87 -7.71
N ALA A 19 -9.15 5.86 -6.66
CA ALA A 19 -8.64 6.06 -5.31
C ALA A 19 -7.61 4.96 -5.03
N GLN A 20 -6.43 5.36 -4.56
CA GLN A 20 -5.38 4.42 -4.19
C GLN A 20 -5.91 3.45 -3.14
N GLN A 21 -5.89 2.16 -3.43
CA GLN A 21 -6.31 1.13 -2.50
C GLN A 21 -5.29 1.00 -1.38
N VAL A 22 -5.73 1.18 -0.15
CA VAL A 22 -4.95 0.91 1.07
C VAL A 22 -5.66 -0.19 1.85
N ILE A 23 -4.95 -1.26 2.13
CA ILE A 23 -5.48 -2.41 2.86
C ILE A 23 -4.80 -2.56 4.23
N PRO A 24 -5.56 -2.87 5.29
CA PRO A 24 -4.97 -3.19 6.58
C PRO A 24 -4.14 -4.47 6.47
N LEU A 25 -2.98 -4.49 7.13
CA LEU A 25 -2.10 -5.66 7.07
C LEU A 25 -2.65 -6.84 7.90
N TYR A 26 -3.42 -6.55 8.93
CA TYR A 26 -4.07 -7.56 9.78
C TYR A 26 -5.57 -7.26 9.88
N GLN A 27 -6.36 -8.33 9.91
CA GLN A 27 -7.78 -8.25 10.23
C GLN A 27 -7.95 -8.46 11.75
N GLY A 28 -8.34 -7.42 12.47
CA GLY A 28 -8.47 -7.45 13.92
C GLY A 28 -7.20 -7.07 14.66
N LYS A 29 -6.89 -7.77 15.76
CA LYS A 29 -5.74 -7.43 16.61
C LYS A 29 -4.42 -7.66 15.89
N VAL A 30 -3.56 -6.64 15.87
CA VAL A 30 -2.21 -6.75 15.33
C VAL A 30 -1.35 -7.60 16.27
N PRO A 31 -0.70 -8.68 15.78
CA PRO A 31 0.14 -9.53 16.64
C PRO A 31 1.26 -8.72 17.28
N ASN A 32 1.68 -9.14 18.49
CA ASN A 32 2.79 -8.49 19.19
C ASN A 32 2.57 -7.00 19.51
N SER A 33 1.31 -6.52 19.47
CA SER A 33 0.98 -5.12 19.79
C SER A 33 0.36 -4.99 21.16
N LYS A 34 0.70 -3.90 21.84
CA LYS A 34 0.03 -3.41 23.02
C LYS A 34 -1.20 -2.59 22.62
N SER A 35 -2.22 -2.57 23.49
CA SER A 35 -3.41 -1.73 23.28
C SER A 35 -3.09 -0.31 23.75
N VAL A 36 -2.75 0.56 22.80
CA VAL A 36 -2.41 1.95 23.06
C VAL A 36 -3.05 2.86 21.99
N THR A 37 -3.17 4.13 22.28
CA THR A 37 -3.62 5.13 21.31
C THR A 37 -2.64 5.19 20.14
N ASN A 38 -3.16 5.34 18.92
CA ASN A 38 -2.33 5.53 17.74
C ASN A 38 -1.76 6.96 17.74
N GLU A 39 -0.44 7.06 17.86
CA GLU A 39 0.32 8.32 17.87
C GLU A 39 1.06 8.53 16.55
N GLU A 40 0.65 7.88 15.47
CA GLU A 40 1.26 8.03 14.14
C GLU A 40 1.21 9.49 13.69
N GLN A 41 2.35 10.00 13.24
CA GLN A 41 2.49 11.35 12.70
C GLN A 41 3.01 11.29 11.28
N ARG A 42 2.44 12.11 10.42
CA ARG A 42 2.89 12.28 9.04
C ARG A 42 3.27 13.74 8.81
N VAL A 43 4.51 13.96 8.43
CA VAL A 43 5.02 15.25 8.01
C VAL A 43 5.26 15.20 6.51
N ALA A 44 4.50 15.99 5.77
CA ALA A 44 4.77 16.23 4.37
C ALA A 44 5.90 17.27 4.28
N ASN A 45 7.05 16.84 3.77
CA ASN A 45 8.18 17.73 3.54
C ASN A 45 8.47 17.77 2.04
N SER A 46 8.28 18.95 1.44
CA SER A 46 8.49 19.14 0.00
C SER A 46 9.95 19.03 -0.42
N ASP A 47 10.88 19.32 0.47
CA ASP A 47 12.29 19.47 0.13
C ASP A 47 13.07 18.16 0.25
N VAL A 48 12.67 17.28 1.15
CA VAL A 48 13.38 16.02 1.41
C VAL A 48 12.49 14.80 1.10
N ASP A 49 11.37 14.64 1.83
CA ASP A 49 10.44 13.50 1.68
C ASP A 49 9.15 13.77 2.48
N SER A 50 8.20 12.85 2.35
CA SER A 50 7.12 12.71 3.32
C SER A 50 7.50 11.66 4.35
N LEU A 51 7.58 12.06 5.62
CA LEU A 51 8.00 11.22 6.73
C LEU A 51 6.78 10.71 7.49
N THR A 52 6.78 9.44 7.85
CA THR A 52 5.79 8.88 8.78
C THR A 52 6.52 8.29 9.97
N SER A 53 6.20 8.75 11.17
CA SER A 53 6.77 8.29 12.43
C SER A 53 5.73 7.64 13.34
N ASN A 54 6.17 6.97 14.41
CA ASN A 54 5.33 6.30 15.40
C ASN A 54 4.32 5.31 14.81
N VAL A 55 4.66 4.68 13.70
CA VAL A 55 3.77 3.71 13.03
C VAL A 55 3.49 2.54 13.96
N SER A 56 2.24 2.39 14.36
CA SER A 56 1.73 1.27 15.18
C SER A 56 0.66 0.44 14.47
N VAL A 57 0.05 0.98 13.41
CA VAL A 57 -0.96 0.32 12.59
C VAL A 57 -0.42 0.11 11.18
N PRO A 58 0.01 -1.13 10.84
CA PRO A 58 0.61 -1.40 9.55
C PRO A 58 -0.44 -1.53 8.44
N THR A 59 -0.11 -0.99 7.25
CA THR A 59 -0.96 -1.04 6.06
C THR A 59 -0.15 -1.33 4.81
N LEU A 60 -0.84 -1.78 3.76
CA LEU A 60 -0.28 -2.04 2.45
C LEU A 60 -1.02 -1.19 1.40
N SER A 61 -0.31 -0.29 0.73
CA SER A 61 -0.84 0.56 -0.34
C SER A 61 -0.58 -0.08 -1.70
N VAL A 62 -1.60 -0.19 -2.54
CA VAL A 62 -1.54 -0.90 -3.83
C VAL A 62 -1.35 0.07 -4.98
N TYR A 63 -0.39 -0.19 -5.85
CA TYR A 63 -0.10 0.57 -7.08
C TYR A 63 -0.18 -0.37 -8.27
N LEU A 64 -1.26 -0.25 -9.02
CA LEU A 64 -1.48 -1.08 -10.20
C LEU A 64 -0.80 -0.48 -11.45
N PRO A 65 -0.29 -1.32 -12.33
CA PRO A 65 0.13 -0.89 -13.65
C PRO A 65 -1.02 -0.24 -14.45
N PRO A 66 -0.72 0.66 -15.40
CA PRO A 66 -1.70 1.11 -16.37
C PRO A 66 -2.35 -0.09 -17.08
N LYS A 67 -3.62 0.09 -17.49
CA LYS A 67 -4.39 -0.96 -18.17
C LYS A 67 -3.62 -1.52 -19.37
N GLY A 68 -3.49 -2.83 -19.43
CA GLY A 68 -2.80 -3.55 -20.50
C GLY A 68 -1.28 -3.69 -20.35
N LEU A 69 -0.65 -3.07 -19.33
CA LEU A 69 0.80 -3.18 -19.11
C LEU A 69 1.18 -4.23 -18.04
N ALA A 70 0.23 -4.74 -17.25
CA ALA A 70 0.53 -5.70 -16.20
C ALA A 70 1.23 -6.96 -16.76
N ASN A 71 2.41 -7.28 -16.23
CA ASN A 71 3.23 -8.43 -16.65
C ASN A 71 3.19 -9.63 -15.68
N GLY A 72 2.30 -9.57 -14.68
CA GLY A 72 2.12 -10.61 -13.66
C GLY A 72 3.18 -10.61 -12.56
N THR A 73 4.14 -9.69 -12.59
CA THR A 73 5.16 -9.55 -11.53
C THR A 73 4.69 -8.57 -10.45
N ALA A 74 5.09 -8.81 -9.21
CA ALA A 74 4.84 -7.89 -8.11
C ALA A 74 6.09 -7.59 -7.27
N VAL A 75 6.09 -6.42 -6.64
CA VAL A 75 7.12 -6.02 -5.69
C VAL A 75 6.48 -5.41 -4.44
N ILE A 76 6.97 -5.82 -3.26
CA ILE A 76 6.65 -5.19 -1.99
C ILE A 76 7.81 -4.27 -1.63
N ILE A 77 7.53 -3.01 -1.39
CA ILE A 77 8.50 -1.97 -1.08
C ILE A 77 8.38 -1.65 0.40
N CYS A 78 9.47 -1.76 1.13
CA CYS A 78 9.58 -1.40 2.54
C CYS A 78 10.40 -0.10 2.64
N PRO A 79 9.76 1.08 2.73
CA PRO A 79 10.49 2.35 2.78
C PRO A 79 11.48 2.38 3.94
N GLY A 80 12.68 2.91 3.70
CA GLY A 80 13.69 3.07 4.74
C GLY A 80 13.42 4.24 5.68
N GLY A 81 14.40 4.56 6.52
CA GLY A 81 14.36 5.64 7.52
C GLY A 81 14.95 5.21 8.86
N GLY A 82 15.84 4.19 8.86
CA GLY A 82 16.60 3.73 10.01
C GLY A 82 15.75 3.23 11.18
N TYR A 83 14.54 2.75 10.92
CA TYR A 83 13.55 2.37 11.92
C TYR A 83 13.06 3.50 12.84
N HIS A 84 13.44 4.76 12.57
CA HIS A 84 12.92 5.94 13.29
C HIS A 84 11.70 6.55 12.57
N VAL A 85 11.74 6.54 11.25
CA VAL A 85 10.70 7.05 10.36
C VAL A 85 10.57 6.16 9.14
N LEU A 86 9.52 6.38 8.31
CA LEU A 86 9.41 5.85 6.96
C LEU A 86 9.46 6.98 5.95
N LEU A 87 10.31 6.87 4.93
CA LEU A 87 10.43 7.80 3.80
C LEU A 87 9.33 7.46 2.76
N THR A 88 8.10 7.87 3.06
CA THR A 88 6.90 7.35 2.38
C THR A 88 6.68 7.88 0.97
N LYS A 89 7.34 8.98 0.60
CA LYS A 89 7.25 9.52 -0.76
C LYS A 89 8.33 8.91 -1.66
N ARG A 90 9.59 9.31 -1.49
CA ARG A 90 10.70 8.93 -2.37
C ARG A 90 10.93 7.43 -2.42
N GLU A 91 11.06 6.78 -1.27
CA GLU A 91 11.30 5.34 -1.17
C GLU A 91 10.00 4.51 -1.18
N GLY A 92 8.84 5.14 -1.01
CA GLY A 92 7.53 4.50 -1.06
C GLY A 92 6.81 4.77 -2.38
N SER A 93 5.99 5.81 -2.40
CA SER A 93 5.04 6.05 -3.50
C SER A 93 5.70 6.36 -4.85
N ASP A 94 6.84 7.05 -4.89
CA ASP A 94 7.52 7.39 -6.14
C ASP A 94 8.17 6.12 -6.74
N ALA A 95 8.83 5.31 -5.92
CA ALA A 95 9.34 4.01 -6.33
C ALA A 95 8.22 3.09 -6.83
N ALA A 96 7.10 3.01 -6.10
CA ALA A 96 5.96 2.19 -6.51
C ALA A 96 5.35 2.62 -7.86
N ARG A 97 5.24 3.93 -8.10
CA ARG A 97 4.78 4.45 -9.40
C ARG A 97 5.76 4.13 -10.53
N ALA A 98 7.06 4.14 -10.24
CA ALA A 98 8.07 3.75 -11.24
C ALA A 98 7.92 2.27 -11.63
N PHE A 99 7.77 1.37 -10.67
CA PHE A 99 7.50 -0.05 -10.94
C PHE A 99 6.18 -0.26 -11.68
N ALA A 100 5.11 0.44 -11.29
CA ALA A 100 3.83 0.34 -11.98
C ALA A 100 3.92 0.74 -13.46
N LYS A 101 4.67 1.79 -13.80
CA LYS A 101 4.94 2.19 -15.19
C LYS A 101 5.68 1.12 -15.99
N MET A 102 6.45 0.25 -15.34
CA MET A 102 7.15 -0.90 -15.97
C MET A 102 6.27 -2.16 -16.04
N GLY A 103 4.98 -2.08 -15.70
CA GLY A 103 4.08 -3.22 -15.73
C GLY A 103 4.12 -4.11 -14.48
N VAL A 104 4.85 -3.71 -13.45
CA VAL A 104 4.97 -4.44 -12.18
C VAL A 104 3.96 -3.91 -11.18
N THR A 105 3.13 -4.77 -10.60
CA THR A 105 2.25 -4.35 -9.49
C THR A 105 3.09 -4.09 -8.25
N ALA A 106 3.02 -2.88 -7.71
CA ALA A 106 3.80 -2.51 -6.54
C ALA A 106 2.93 -2.32 -5.30
N PHE A 107 3.49 -2.70 -4.16
CA PHE A 107 2.87 -2.56 -2.85
C PHE A 107 3.82 -1.80 -1.94
N VAL A 108 3.36 -0.72 -1.32
CA VAL A 108 4.15 -0.01 -0.32
C VAL A 108 3.70 -0.45 1.06
N LEU A 109 4.60 -1.05 1.80
CA LEU A 109 4.35 -1.49 3.16
C LEU A 109 4.68 -0.36 4.14
N LYS A 110 3.65 0.17 4.79
CA LYS A 110 3.82 0.98 5.99
C LYS A 110 3.92 0.02 7.18
N TYR A 111 5.13 -0.42 7.49
CA TYR A 111 5.37 -1.36 8.60
C TYR A 111 5.49 -0.63 9.94
N ARG A 112 5.21 -1.33 11.05
CA ARG A 112 5.37 -0.79 12.40
C ARG A 112 6.81 -0.44 12.69
N LEU A 113 7.03 0.71 13.31
CA LEU A 113 8.36 1.11 13.78
C LEU A 113 8.62 0.52 15.17
N PRO A 114 9.85 0.03 15.46
CA PRO A 114 10.20 -0.54 16.76
C PRO A 114 9.94 0.44 17.90
N ASN A 115 9.04 0.09 18.82
CA ASN A 115 8.70 0.96 19.95
C ASN A 115 8.19 0.13 21.14
N ASP A 116 8.83 0.29 22.30
CA ASP A 116 8.46 -0.41 23.54
C ASP A 116 7.07 0.00 24.07
N LYS A 117 6.55 1.16 23.70
CA LYS A 117 5.19 1.58 24.08
C LYS A 117 4.12 0.81 23.31
N THR A 118 4.38 0.47 22.04
CA THR A 118 3.39 -0.10 21.12
C THR A 118 3.52 -1.61 20.90
N MET A 119 4.68 -2.22 21.22
CA MET A 119 4.99 -3.62 20.97
C MET A 119 5.36 -4.36 22.27
N LEU A 120 5.06 -5.65 22.30
CA LEU A 120 5.54 -6.55 23.35
C LEU A 120 7.03 -6.85 23.16
N ASP A 121 7.42 -7.11 21.90
CA ASP A 121 8.79 -7.27 21.45
C ASP A 121 9.01 -6.43 20.19
N LYS A 122 9.73 -5.32 20.34
CA LYS A 122 9.99 -4.39 19.23
C LYS A 122 10.97 -4.93 18.19
N SER A 123 11.76 -5.93 18.52
CA SER A 123 12.80 -6.47 17.64
C SER A 123 12.21 -7.26 16.45
N ILE A 124 11.01 -7.80 16.59
CA ILE A 124 10.38 -8.65 15.57
C ILE A 124 9.24 -7.99 14.81
N GLY A 125 8.71 -6.85 15.30
CA GLY A 125 7.52 -6.21 14.71
C GLY A 125 7.63 -5.92 13.21
N PRO A 126 8.66 -5.21 12.74
CA PRO A 126 8.87 -4.92 11.32
C PRO A 126 8.97 -6.18 10.46
N LEU A 127 9.67 -7.22 10.94
CA LEU A 127 9.82 -8.49 10.22
C LEU A 127 8.48 -9.23 10.11
N GLN A 128 7.68 -9.25 11.17
CA GLN A 128 6.33 -9.83 11.14
C GLN A 128 5.45 -9.16 10.10
N ASP A 129 5.53 -7.83 9.98
CA ASP A 129 4.76 -7.07 9.02
C ASP A 129 5.21 -7.35 7.58
N ALA A 130 6.51 -7.46 7.32
CA ALA A 130 7.05 -7.83 6.03
C ALA A 130 6.61 -9.23 5.59
N GLN A 131 6.70 -10.21 6.50
CA GLN A 131 6.23 -11.58 6.26
C GLN A 131 4.73 -11.64 5.98
N GLN A 132 3.93 -10.88 6.73
CA GLN A 132 2.48 -10.80 6.53
C GLN A 132 2.13 -10.14 5.18
N ALA A 133 2.86 -9.11 4.77
CA ALA A 133 2.68 -8.49 3.46
C ALA A 133 2.89 -9.50 2.32
N ILE A 134 3.99 -10.27 2.37
CA ILE A 134 4.26 -11.33 1.39
C ILE A 134 3.12 -12.36 1.36
N LYS A 135 2.64 -12.77 2.54
CA LYS A 135 1.54 -13.72 2.65
C LYS A 135 0.25 -13.19 2.02
N ILE A 136 -0.11 -11.93 2.30
CA ILE A 136 -1.30 -11.28 1.73
C ILE A 136 -1.20 -11.20 0.21
N VAL A 137 -0.10 -10.67 -0.31
CA VAL A 137 0.10 -10.47 -1.76
C VAL A 137 0.05 -11.81 -2.48
N ARG A 138 0.67 -12.84 -1.92
CA ARG A 138 0.66 -14.20 -2.51
C ARG A 138 -0.72 -14.83 -2.48
N HIS A 139 -1.43 -14.72 -1.36
CA HIS A 139 -2.78 -15.30 -1.20
C HIS A 139 -3.81 -14.62 -2.10
N ARG A 140 -3.72 -13.30 -2.25
CA ARG A 140 -4.62 -12.48 -3.03
C ARG A 140 -4.11 -12.16 -4.45
N ALA A 141 -3.10 -12.88 -4.94
CA ALA A 141 -2.43 -12.59 -6.20
C ALA A 141 -3.38 -12.50 -7.40
N LYS A 142 -4.42 -13.34 -7.43
CA LYS A 142 -5.45 -13.34 -8.49
C LYS A 142 -6.21 -12.01 -8.60
N GLU A 143 -6.43 -11.30 -7.48
CA GLU A 143 -7.15 -10.01 -7.47
C GLU A 143 -6.43 -8.93 -8.27
N TRP A 144 -5.11 -9.04 -8.36
CA TRP A 144 -4.25 -8.08 -9.05
C TRP A 144 -3.58 -8.66 -10.29
N SER A 145 -4.04 -9.83 -10.78
CA SER A 145 -3.46 -10.53 -11.94
C SER A 145 -1.96 -10.80 -11.79
N ILE A 146 -1.53 -11.19 -10.59
CA ILE A 146 -0.13 -11.49 -10.25
C ILE A 146 0.10 -13.00 -10.26
N ASP A 147 1.26 -13.42 -10.76
CA ASP A 147 1.78 -14.76 -10.54
C ASP A 147 2.34 -14.87 -9.11
N PRO A 148 1.79 -15.74 -8.22
CA PRO A 148 2.23 -15.86 -6.84
C PRO A 148 3.69 -16.32 -6.69
N LYS A 149 4.34 -16.78 -7.77
CA LYS A 149 5.75 -17.14 -7.83
C LYS A 149 6.66 -15.98 -8.25
N LYS A 150 6.10 -14.85 -8.71
CA LYS A 150 6.84 -13.68 -9.19
C LYS A 150 6.62 -12.48 -8.27
N ILE A 151 6.86 -12.67 -6.99
CA ILE A 151 6.71 -11.62 -5.96
C ILE A 151 8.08 -11.39 -5.32
N GLY A 152 8.62 -10.19 -5.51
CA GLY A 152 9.83 -9.71 -4.84
C GLY A 152 9.53 -8.83 -3.64
N ILE A 153 10.52 -8.60 -2.80
CA ILE A 153 10.50 -7.62 -1.72
C ILE A 153 11.82 -6.85 -1.74
N LEU A 154 11.75 -5.55 -1.50
CA LEU A 154 12.91 -4.66 -1.40
C LEU A 154 12.72 -3.64 -0.27
N GLY A 155 13.85 -3.14 0.27
CA GLY A 155 13.90 -2.13 1.32
C GLY A 155 15.31 -1.75 1.65
#